data_eb2de4fe672173e22af760d10345af47
#
_entry.id   eb2de4fe672173e22af760d10345af47
#
_cell.length_a   1.000
_cell.length_b   1.000
_cell.length_c   1.000
_cell.angle_alpha   90.00
_cell.angle_beta   90.00
_cell.angle_gamma   90.00
#
_symmetry.space_group_name_H-M   'P 1'
#
loop_
_entity.id
_entity.type
_entity.pdbx_description
1 polymer ?
#
loop_
_entity_poly.entity_id
_entity_poly.type
_entity_poly.pdbx_seq_one_letter_code
_entity_poly.pdbx_strand_id
1 'polypeptide(L)'
;MSLKRSLIGGMAILSVTLAVAARPASQEFGSITFPTSGAPAAQEAFLTGVKALHNFQFDEAAVEFQRAEQADPGFAMAYWGEAMSHNHPLWAQQDVEKAKQALDKLDPTPAGRVGKAKLPKEKAFFEALHTLYFAPGDKLARDNAYSAAMGRMFVQWPDDHEIAMFYALSLLGTARPGDTGFRRQALAASIAEKVYQANPKHPAAAHFIIHSFDDPDHAPLGLSAADAYAKIAPSAAHALHMPSHIYVQLGMWQKAVASNVDAYKAATELNARMKLAEGREDFHTLSWLAYANSMLGRFDEAKKNVEQAKAAADRNAGNAGIRDGYLGMRARLISDSGQWEKLSLTVPAAPAGGDHAAMPGMPGMGGGSGSATWTYIVGVSAARTGDLATAEAAESALKGLTAAAQGGPTSYGAKPHVIREKELGALIRWAKGQKDEALQLAKDAADAEKTLAAPSGPPEPIKPAFELYGELLLEAGRAKEAMQAFEQSLLRTPKRTPSMLGLARAAAAAGDQTTARAQYQELTTMPGAAPASPAMQEAQKALKTTNNF
;
A
#
# COMPACT_ATOMS: atom_id res chain seq x y z
N MET A 1 38.16 -9.69 -87.36
CA MET A 1 37.55 -10.74 -86.50
C MET A 1 37.24 -10.13 -85.16
N SER A 2 35.97 -9.80 -84.88
CA SER A 2 35.50 -9.08 -83.71
C SER A 2 34.63 -9.96 -82.90
N LEU A 3 35.02 -10.21 -81.61
CA LEU A 3 34.24 -10.94 -80.61
C LEU A 3 33.32 -9.92 -79.94
N LYS A 4 32.01 -10.12 -80.08
CA LYS A 4 31.00 -9.45 -79.32
C LYS A 4 30.82 -10.20 -78.00
N ARG A 5 31.06 -9.54 -76.84
CA ARG A 5 30.69 -10.00 -75.51
C ARG A 5 29.27 -9.48 -75.17
N SER A 6 28.36 -10.42 -74.98
CA SER A 6 27.03 -10.11 -74.44
C SER A 6 27.12 -10.02 -72.89
N LEU A 7 26.69 -8.89 -72.31
CA LEU A 7 26.46 -8.71 -70.90
C LEU A 7 25.01 -9.14 -70.61
N ILE A 8 24.86 -10.20 -69.77
CA ILE A 8 23.57 -10.56 -69.17
C ILE A 8 23.54 -9.86 -67.84
N GLY A 9 22.66 -8.85 -67.68
CA GLY A 9 22.40 -8.17 -66.44
C GLY A 9 21.46 -9.01 -65.56
N GLY A 10 21.99 -9.56 -64.48
CA GLY A 10 21.18 -10.21 -63.43
C GLY A 10 20.52 -9.17 -62.52
N MET A 11 19.20 -9.11 -62.54
CA MET A 11 18.38 -8.28 -61.69
C MET A 11 18.21 -9.02 -60.36
N ALA A 12 18.94 -8.59 -59.32
CA ALA A 12 18.77 -9.09 -57.95
C ALA A 12 17.47 -8.52 -57.35
N ILE A 13 16.48 -9.37 -57.17
CA ILE A 13 15.26 -9.04 -56.42
C ILE A 13 15.61 -9.08 -54.93
N LEU A 14 15.70 -7.89 -54.32
CA LEU A 14 15.88 -7.74 -52.87
C LEU A 14 14.53 -7.99 -52.21
N SER A 15 14.31 -9.20 -51.66
CA SER A 15 13.14 -9.53 -50.84
C SER A 15 13.30 -8.86 -49.49
N VAL A 16 12.64 -7.73 -49.28
CA VAL A 16 12.49 -7.14 -47.96
C VAL A 16 11.43 -7.97 -47.17
N THR A 17 11.89 -8.89 -46.36
CA THR A 17 11.04 -9.53 -45.34
C THR A 17 10.73 -8.49 -44.29
N LEU A 18 9.52 -7.91 -44.31
CA LEU A 18 8.97 -7.20 -43.16
C LEU A 18 8.84 -8.22 -42.01
N ALA A 19 9.72 -8.12 -41.02
CA ALA A 19 9.52 -8.76 -39.76
C ALA A 19 8.27 -8.14 -39.12
N VAL A 20 7.15 -8.85 -39.17
CA VAL A 20 5.98 -8.50 -38.37
C VAL A 20 6.42 -8.68 -36.92
N ALA A 21 6.70 -7.57 -36.24
CA ALA A 21 6.93 -7.58 -34.81
C ALA A 21 5.72 -8.28 -34.14
N ALA A 22 5.99 -9.37 -33.43
CA ALA A 22 4.96 -10.07 -32.68
C ALA A 22 4.23 -9.03 -31.82
N ARG A 23 2.90 -8.94 -31.97
CA ARG A 23 2.07 -8.14 -31.06
C ARG A 23 2.38 -8.60 -29.64
N PRO A 24 2.69 -7.69 -28.71
CA PRO A 24 2.78 -8.07 -27.31
C PRO A 24 1.45 -8.72 -26.92
N ALA A 25 1.50 -9.78 -26.10
CA ALA A 25 0.31 -10.42 -25.59
C ALA A 25 -0.64 -9.33 -25.06
N SER A 26 -1.92 -9.41 -25.42
CA SER A 26 -2.91 -8.40 -25.02
C SER A 26 -2.93 -8.31 -23.49
N GLN A 27 -2.69 -7.10 -22.95
CA GLN A 27 -2.73 -6.87 -21.52
C GLN A 27 -4.17 -6.98 -21.04
N GLU A 28 -4.41 -7.87 -20.07
CA GLU A 28 -5.72 -8.11 -19.49
C GLU A 28 -5.91 -7.21 -18.26
N PHE A 29 -6.55 -6.05 -18.47
CA PHE A 29 -6.85 -5.05 -17.43
C PHE A 29 -8.34 -4.97 -17.08
N GLY A 30 -9.13 -5.98 -17.43
CA GLY A 30 -10.59 -5.98 -17.24
C GLY A 30 -11.36 -5.44 -18.46
N SER A 31 -12.64 -5.14 -18.26
CA SER A 31 -13.57 -4.71 -19.32
C SER A 31 -14.35 -3.49 -18.89
N ILE A 32 -14.36 -2.45 -19.75
CA ILE A 32 -15.10 -1.20 -19.54
C ILE A 32 -15.82 -0.77 -20.81
N THR A 33 -16.75 0.15 -20.66
CA THR A 33 -17.42 0.85 -21.77
C THR A 33 -17.35 2.35 -21.52
N PHE A 34 -16.60 3.08 -22.36
CA PHE A 34 -16.48 4.53 -22.25
C PHE A 34 -16.66 5.17 -23.62
N PRO A 35 -17.93 5.43 -24.06
CA PRO A 35 -18.19 6.07 -25.33
C PRO A 35 -17.64 7.49 -25.35
N THR A 36 -16.78 7.78 -26.36
CA THR A 36 -16.13 9.07 -26.55
C THR A 36 -16.16 9.49 -28.02
N SER A 37 -15.76 10.73 -28.29
CA SER A 37 -15.74 11.31 -29.65
C SER A 37 -14.47 11.04 -30.45
N GLY A 38 -13.50 10.27 -29.93
CA GLY A 38 -12.26 9.94 -30.59
C GLY A 38 -12.45 9.07 -31.83
N ALA A 39 -11.55 9.17 -32.79
CA ALA A 39 -11.55 8.34 -33.98
C ALA A 39 -11.42 6.84 -33.61
N PRO A 40 -11.99 5.90 -34.39
CA PRO A 40 -11.89 4.47 -34.12
C PRO A 40 -10.46 3.97 -33.91
N ALA A 41 -9.48 4.53 -34.62
CA ALA A 41 -8.06 4.16 -34.47
C ALA A 41 -7.46 4.50 -33.08
N ALA A 42 -8.03 5.48 -32.37
CA ALA A 42 -7.56 5.90 -31.04
C ALA A 42 -8.27 5.18 -29.89
N GLN A 43 -9.43 4.55 -30.14
CA GLN A 43 -10.29 4.01 -29.08
C GLN A 43 -9.63 2.87 -28.30
N GLU A 44 -8.93 1.95 -28.96
CA GLU A 44 -8.28 0.81 -28.28
C GLU A 44 -7.22 1.30 -27.27
N ALA A 45 -6.37 2.23 -27.67
CA ALA A 45 -5.34 2.82 -26.81
C ALA A 45 -5.98 3.61 -25.66
N PHE A 46 -6.98 4.45 -25.96
CA PHE A 46 -7.71 5.21 -24.95
C PHE A 46 -8.35 4.30 -23.87
N LEU A 47 -9.10 3.27 -24.29
CA LEU A 47 -9.74 2.33 -23.34
C LEU A 47 -8.71 1.52 -22.54
N THR A 48 -7.56 1.20 -23.14
CA THR A 48 -6.47 0.55 -22.43
C THR A 48 -5.87 1.50 -21.38
N GLY A 49 -5.67 2.77 -21.72
CA GLY A 49 -5.25 3.81 -20.79
C GLY A 49 -6.21 3.98 -19.61
N VAL A 50 -7.53 4.03 -19.86
CA VAL A 50 -8.53 4.13 -18.78
C VAL A 50 -8.51 2.89 -17.89
N LYS A 51 -8.42 1.68 -18.45
CA LYS A 51 -8.31 0.44 -17.68
C LYS A 51 -7.03 0.41 -16.84
N ALA A 52 -5.90 0.84 -17.40
CA ALA A 52 -4.64 0.96 -16.66
C ALA A 52 -4.76 1.98 -15.53
N LEU A 53 -5.40 3.13 -15.76
CA LEU A 53 -5.66 4.16 -14.75
C LEU A 53 -6.52 3.62 -13.60
N HIS A 54 -7.57 2.85 -13.90
CA HIS A 54 -8.41 2.19 -12.90
C HIS A 54 -7.66 1.12 -12.07
N ASN A 55 -6.61 0.54 -12.62
CA ASN A 55 -5.73 -0.40 -11.93
C ASN A 55 -4.50 0.30 -11.29
N PHE A 56 -4.48 1.62 -11.23
CA PHE A 56 -3.37 2.44 -10.72
C PHE A 56 -2.01 2.17 -11.40
N GLN A 57 -2.03 1.69 -12.64
CA GLN A 57 -0.87 1.56 -13.49
C GLN A 57 -0.62 2.89 -14.22
N PHE A 58 -0.28 3.93 -13.45
CA PHE A 58 -0.25 5.32 -13.92
C PHE A 58 0.73 5.57 -15.07
N ASP A 59 1.94 4.98 -15.00
CA ASP A 59 2.95 5.13 -16.05
C ASP A 59 2.47 4.47 -17.37
N GLU A 60 1.86 3.27 -17.29
CA GLU A 60 1.28 2.60 -18.47
C GLU A 60 0.07 3.35 -19.01
N ALA A 61 -0.79 3.87 -18.12
CA ALA A 61 -1.93 4.68 -18.52
C ALA A 61 -1.49 5.90 -19.34
N ALA A 62 -0.48 6.65 -18.88
CA ALA A 62 0.06 7.80 -19.59
C ALA A 62 0.56 7.42 -20.99
N VAL A 63 1.31 6.31 -21.13
CA VAL A 63 1.80 5.82 -22.43
C VAL A 63 0.64 5.49 -23.37
N GLU A 64 -0.40 4.83 -22.88
CA GLU A 64 -1.54 4.45 -23.71
C GLU A 64 -2.38 5.67 -24.15
N PHE A 65 -2.54 6.67 -23.27
CA PHE A 65 -3.19 7.93 -23.64
C PHE A 65 -2.37 8.70 -24.69
N GLN A 66 -1.03 8.76 -24.57
CA GLN A 66 -0.15 9.34 -25.59
C GLN A 66 -0.25 8.61 -26.94
N ARG A 67 -0.45 7.29 -26.93
CA ARG A 67 -0.73 6.53 -28.15
C ARG A 67 -2.06 6.92 -28.79
N ALA A 68 -3.08 7.16 -27.94
CA ALA A 68 -4.38 7.65 -28.43
C ALA A 68 -4.28 9.07 -29.00
N GLU A 69 -3.47 9.97 -28.40
CA GLU A 69 -3.16 11.31 -28.93
C GLU A 69 -2.49 11.24 -30.29
N GLN A 70 -1.53 10.32 -30.44
CA GLN A 70 -0.83 10.13 -31.74
C GLN A 70 -1.76 9.61 -32.83
N ALA A 71 -2.70 8.70 -32.46
CA ALA A 71 -3.65 8.13 -33.42
C ALA A 71 -4.77 9.12 -33.82
N ASP A 72 -5.14 10.04 -32.92
CA ASP A 72 -6.11 11.12 -33.17
C ASP A 72 -5.72 12.38 -32.37
N PRO A 73 -4.90 13.29 -32.95
CA PRO A 73 -4.48 14.52 -32.28
C PRO A 73 -5.64 15.47 -31.88
N GLY A 74 -6.83 15.27 -32.44
CA GLY A 74 -8.04 16.02 -32.08
C GLY A 74 -8.86 15.37 -30.96
N PHE A 75 -8.46 14.22 -30.46
CA PHE A 75 -9.19 13.47 -29.42
C PHE A 75 -8.94 14.04 -28.02
N ALA A 76 -9.76 14.99 -27.62
CA ALA A 76 -9.60 15.71 -26.36
C ALA A 76 -9.48 14.79 -25.13
N MET A 77 -10.28 13.70 -25.05
CA MET A 77 -10.25 12.81 -23.90
C MET A 77 -8.94 12.03 -23.73
N ALA A 78 -8.10 11.88 -24.76
CA ALA A 78 -6.78 11.29 -24.61
C ALA A 78 -5.87 12.19 -23.74
N TYR A 79 -5.87 13.50 -23.98
CA TYR A 79 -5.13 14.48 -23.15
C TYR A 79 -5.69 14.61 -21.75
N TRP A 80 -7.02 14.49 -21.59
CA TRP A 80 -7.65 14.38 -20.26
C TRP A 80 -7.12 13.17 -19.50
N GLY A 81 -7.03 12.02 -20.16
CA GLY A 81 -6.55 10.77 -19.58
C GLY A 81 -5.08 10.85 -19.18
N GLU A 82 -4.20 11.40 -20.05
CA GLU A 82 -2.79 11.63 -19.71
C GLU A 82 -2.67 12.54 -18.47
N ALA A 83 -3.43 13.64 -18.41
CA ALA A 83 -3.43 14.50 -17.24
C ALA A 83 -3.91 13.77 -15.98
N MET A 84 -4.96 12.95 -16.06
CA MET A 84 -5.46 12.14 -14.93
C MET A 84 -4.42 11.14 -14.42
N SER A 85 -3.51 10.65 -15.26
CA SER A 85 -2.43 9.75 -14.85
C SER A 85 -1.42 10.40 -13.88
N HIS A 86 -1.43 11.72 -13.76
CA HIS A 86 -0.58 12.47 -12.85
C HIS A 86 -1.27 12.85 -11.54
N ASN A 87 -2.46 12.29 -11.24
CA ASN A 87 -3.16 12.46 -9.98
C ASN A 87 -3.32 11.10 -9.28
N HIS A 88 -2.77 10.98 -8.08
CA HIS A 88 -2.81 9.77 -7.25
C HIS A 88 -3.67 10.05 -6.01
N PRO A 89 -5.01 9.95 -6.09
CA PRO A 89 -5.92 10.51 -5.10
C PRO A 89 -5.79 9.88 -3.72
N LEU A 90 -5.58 8.56 -3.62
CA LEU A 90 -5.50 7.87 -2.33
C LEU A 90 -4.22 8.23 -1.55
N TRP A 91 -3.17 8.65 -2.25
CA TRP A 91 -1.92 9.10 -1.64
C TRP A 91 -1.84 10.62 -1.48
N ALA A 92 -2.89 11.33 -1.84
CA ALA A 92 -2.92 12.80 -1.88
C ALA A 92 -1.76 13.42 -2.67
N GLN A 93 -1.28 12.72 -3.71
CA GLN A 93 -0.17 13.14 -4.57
C GLN A 93 -0.68 13.63 -5.93
N GLN A 94 -0.01 14.62 -6.49
CA GLN A 94 -0.38 15.23 -7.77
C GLN A 94 0.83 15.92 -8.38
N ASP A 95 1.10 15.66 -9.66
CA ASP A 95 2.08 16.40 -10.47
C ASP A 95 1.35 17.38 -11.38
N VAL A 96 1.16 18.61 -10.88
CA VAL A 96 0.43 19.67 -11.59
C VAL A 96 1.15 20.08 -12.86
N GLU A 97 2.49 20.10 -12.85
CA GLU A 97 3.28 20.55 -14.01
C GLU A 97 3.19 19.56 -15.15
N LYS A 98 3.29 18.25 -14.88
CA LYS A 98 3.12 17.24 -15.92
C LYS A 98 1.69 17.21 -16.47
N ALA A 99 0.69 17.31 -15.60
CA ALA A 99 -0.70 17.40 -16.04
C ALA A 99 -0.94 18.63 -16.93
N LYS A 100 -0.37 19.77 -16.55
CA LYS A 100 -0.43 20.98 -17.37
C LYS A 100 0.25 20.81 -18.73
N GLN A 101 1.44 20.21 -18.75
CA GLN A 101 2.16 19.92 -20.00
C GLN A 101 1.34 19.01 -20.94
N ALA A 102 0.68 17.97 -20.40
CA ALA A 102 -0.22 17.13 -21.17
C ALA A 102 -1.37 17.93 -21.78
N LEU A 103 -2.02 18.76 -20.97
CA LEU A 103 -3.16 19.56 -21.38
C LEU A 103 -2.80 20.68 -22.39
N ASP A 104 -1.62 21.30 -22.24
CA ASP A 104 -1.14 22.35 -23.14
C ASP A 104 -0.89 21.85 -24.56
N LYS A 105 -0.61 20.55 -24.77
CA LYS A 105 -0.54 19.92 -26.08
C LYS A 105 -1.88 20.05 -26.85
N LEU A 106 -3.01 19.95 -26.13
CA LEU A 106 -4.34 20.08 -26.73
C LEU A 106 -4.69 21.54 -26.96
N ASP A 107 -4.60 22.37 -25.93
CA ASP A 107 -4.84 23.81 -25.97
C ASP A 107 -4.28 24.48 -24.70
N PRO A 108 -3.61 25.64 -24.82
CA PRO A 108 -3.04 26.33 -23.65
C PRO A 108 -4.09 26.90 -22.69
N THR A 109 -5.35 27.06 -23.13
CA THR A 109 -6.41 27.68 -22.34
C THR A 109 -7.46 26.68 -21.87
N PRO A 110 -8.01 26.82 -20.64
CA PRO A 110 -9.10 25.98 -20.18
C PRO A 110 -10.33 26.00 -21.10
N ALA A 111 -10.72 27.18 -21.58
CA ALA A 111 -11.86 27.33 -22.48
C ALA A 111 -11.62 26.65 -23.84
N GLY A 112 -10.40 26.74 -24.38
CA GLY A 112 -10.00 26.05 -25.61
C GLY A 112 -10.09 24.53 -25.48
N ARG A 113 -9.62 23.96 -24.35
CA ARG A 113 -9.70 22.52 -24.08
C ARG A 113 -11.16 22.05 -24.02
N VAL A 114 -12.03 22.75 -23.27
CA VAL A 114 -13.48 22.46 -23.23
C VAL A 114 -14.11 22.61 -24.62
N GLY A 115 -13.67 23.61 -25.41
CA GLY A 115 -14.15 23.85 -26.77
C GLY A 115 -13.79 22.71 -27.75
N LYS A 116 -12.68 21.98 -27.52
CA LYS A 116 -12.26 20.82 -28.34
C LYS A 116 -12.97 19.53 -27.97
N ALA A 117 -13.52 19.42 -26.75
CA ALA A 117 -14.36 18.31 -26.35
C ALA A 117 -15.70 18.37 -27.12
N LYS A 118 -16.06 17.28 -27.80
CA LYS A 118 -17.21 17.27 -28.73
C LYS A 118 -18.53 16.92 -28.04
N LEU A 119 -18.47 16.01 -27.03
CA LEU A 119 -19.68 15.56 -26.30
C LEU A 119 -19.89 16.37 -25.01
N PRO A 120 -21.16 16.58 -24.60
CA PRO A 120 -21.46 17.28 -23.32
C PRO A 120 -20.75 16.64 -22.12
N LYS A 121 -20.69 15.30 -22.08
CA LYS A 121 -20.01 14.55 -21.04
C LYS A 121 -18.50 14.80 -21.02
N GLU A 122 -17.86 14.85 -22.18
CA GLU A 122 -16.42 15.15 -22.30
C GLU A 122 -16.10 16.56 -21.79
N LYS A 123 -16.96 17.55 -22.09
CA LYS A 123 -16.83 18.91 -21.57
C LYS A 123 -16.88 18.94 -20.04
N ALA A 124 -17.84 18.20 -19.46
CA ALA A 124 -17.97 18.10 -18.01
C ALA A 124 -16.75 17.43 -17.34
N PHE A 125 -16.15 16.41 -17.97
CA PHE A 125 -14.89 15.83 -17.50
C PHE A 125 -13.73 16.85 -17.50
N PHE A 126 -13.63 17.71 -18.54
CA PHE A 126 -12.62 18.77 -18.54
C PHE A 126 -12.86 19.84 -17.49
N GLU A 127 -14.11 20.25 -17.26
CA GLU A 127 -14.47 21.22 -16.21
C GLU A 127 -14.13 20.66 -14.82
N ALA A 128 -14.41 19.39 -14.56
CA ALA A 128 -14.03 18.70 -13.33
C ALA A 128 -12.50 18.61 -13.21
N LEU A 129 -11.78 18.25 -14.28
CA LEU A 129 -10.32 18.20 -14.30
C LEU A 129 -9.68 19.56 -14.00
N HIS A 130 -10.21 20.65 -14.57
CA HIS A 130 -9.72 22.00 -14.26
C HIS A 130 -9.91 22.34 -12.78
N THR A 131 -11.01 21.89 -12.18
CA THR A 131 -11.24 22.04 -10.73
C THR A 131 -10.19 21.28 -9.94
N LEU A 132 -9.88 20.05 -10.32
CA LEU A 132 -8.90 19.19 -9.66
C LEU A 132 -7.49 19.78 -9.62
N TYR A 133 -7.07 20.41 -10.74
CA TYR A 133 -5.70 20.87 -10.88
C TYR A 133 -5.51 22.38 -10.59
N PHE A 134 -6.49 23.21 -10.95
CA PHE A 134 -6.27 24.66 -11.04
C PHE A 134 -7.26 25.52 -10.23
N ALA A 135 -8.23 24.91 -9.52
CA ALA A 135 -9.08 25.69 -8.62
C ALA A 135 -8.27 26.27 -7.45
N PRO A 136 -8.69 27.41 -6.89
CA PRO A 136 -8.06 28.01 -5.71
C PRO A 136 -8.06 27.07 -4.49
N GLY A 137 -7.04 27.21 -3.65
CA GLY A 137 -6.90 26.44 -2.41
C GLY A 137 -5.80 25.39 -2.46
N ASP A 138 -5.66 24.68 -1.36
CA ASP A 138 -4.73 23.55 -1.26
C ASP A 138 -5.26 22.31 -2.00
N LYS A 139 -4.45 21.24 -2.04
CA LYS A 139 -4.87 20.01 -2.72
C LYS A 139 -6.16 19.44 -2.16
N LEU A 140 -6.37 19.45 -0.83
CA LEU A 140 -7.58 18.92 -0.22
C LEU A 140 -8.83 19.73 -0.62
N ALA A 141 -8.73 21.05 -0.70
CA ALA A 141 -9.82 21.90 -1.18
C ALA A 141 -10.16 21.58 -2.65
N ARG A 142 -9.15 21.40 -3.50
CA ARG A 142 -9.35 21.03 -4.90
C ARG A 142 -9.92 19.61 -5.05
N ASP A 143 -9.46 18.63 -4.27
CA ASP A 143 -10.00 17.26 -4.25
C ASP A 143 -11.49 17.26 -3.86
N ASN A 144 -11.88 18.02 -2.83
CA ASN A 144 -13.29 18.13 -2.43
C ASN A 144 -14.14 18.82 -3.52
N ALA A 145 -13.62 19.87 -4.17
CA ALA A 145 -14.31 20.55 -5.25
C ALA A 145 -14.47 19.63 -6.49
N TYR A 146 -13.43 18.84 -6.82
CA TYR A 146 -13.50 17.80 -7.86
C TYR A 146 -14.53 16.73 -7.52
N SER A 147 -14.53 16.21 -6.29
CA SER A 147 -15.51 15.21 -5.84
C SER A 147 -16.95 15.77 -5.93
N ALA A 148 -17.16 17.04 -5.58
CA ALA A 148 -18.46 17.68 -5.76
C ALA A 148 -18.86 17.83 -7.24
N ALA A 149 -17.89 18.10 -8.14
CA ALA A 149 -18.14 18.14 -9.59
C ALA A 149 -18.51 16.74 -10.12
N MET A 150 -17.77 15.72 -9.76
CA MET A 150 -18.07 14.32 -10.13
C MET A 150 -19.41 13.87 -9.59
N GLY A 151 -19.79 14.28 -8.36
CA GLY A 151 -21.12 14.01 -7.80
C GLY A 151 -22.25 14.64 -8.61
N ARG A 152 -22.09 15.87 -9.12
CA ARG A 152 -23.07 16.48 -10.04
C ARG A 152 -23.16 15.72 -11.37
N MET A 153 -22.03 15.30 -11.92
CA MET A 153 -22.00 14.47 -13.12
C MET A 153 -22.72 13.13 -12.89
N PHE A 154 -22.51 12.48 -11.76
CA PHE A 154 -23.17 11.22 -11.39
C PHE A 154 -24.69 11.37 -11.31
N VAL A 155 -25.20 12.50 -10.82
CA VAL A 155 -26.64 12.79 -10.82
C VAL A 155 -27.17 13.03 -12.24
N GLN A 156 -26.38 13.68 -13.10
CA GLN A 156 -26.77 14.00 -14.48
C GLN A 156 -26.70 12.78 -15.41
N TRP A 157 -25.77 11.85 -15.19
CA TRP A 157 -25.59 10.61 -15.97
C TRP A 157 -25.53 9.39 -15.04
N PRO A 158 -26.66 8.99 -14.41
CA PRO A 158 -26.68 7.99 -13.35
C PRO A 158 -26.30 6.56 -13.81
N ASP A 159 -26.43 6.29 -15.11
CA ASP A 159 -26.15 4.97 -15.70
C ASP A 159 -24.73 4.90 -16.33
N ASP A 160 -23.93 5.99 -16.22
CA ASP A 160 -22.57 5.99 -16.74
C ASP A 160 -21.61 5.40 -15.71
N HIS A 161 -21.09 4.20 -16.00
CA HIS A 161 -20.19 3.48 -15.10
C HIS A 161 -18.87 4.22 -14.87
N GLU A 162 -18.33 4.89 -15.87
CA GLU A 162 -17.05 5.61 -15.74
C GLU A 162 -17.19 6.83 -14.84
N ILE A 163 -18.27 7.61 -15.01
CA ILE A 163 -18.59 8.71 -14.09
C ILE A 163 -18.78 8.19 -12.66
N ALA A 164 -19.51 7.08 -12.50
CA ALA A 164 -19.71 6.44 -11.21
C ALA A 164 -18.38 6.06 -10.54
N MET A 165 -17.43 5.46 -11.30
CA MET A 165 -16.14 5.04 -10.76
C MET A 165 -15.22 6.22 -10.43
N PHE A 166 -15.13 7.24 -11.28
CA PHE A 166 -14.37 8.44 -10.96
C PHE A 166 -14.95 9.20 -9.77
N TYR A 167 -16.27 9.19 -9.59
CA TYR A 167 -16.92 9.73 -8.40
C TYR A 167 -16.57 8.91 -7.14
N ALA A 168 -16.71 7.59 -7.19
CA ALA A 168 -16.35 6.70 -6.08
C ALA A 168 -14.87 6.90 -5.67
N LEU A 169 -13.95 6.93 -6.63
CA LEU A 169 -12.53 7.20 -6.35
C LEU A 169 -12.30 8.58 -5.72
N SER A 170 -13.02 9.61 -6.19
CA SER A 170 -12.90 10.95 -5.62
C SER A 170 -13.37 11.02 -4.15
N LEU A 171 -14.40 10.25 -3.79
CA LEU A 171 -14.85 10.13 -2.40
C LEU A 171 -13.76 9.48 -1.52
N LEU A 172 -13.14 8.40 -1.98
CA LEU A 172 -12.04 7.75 -1.28
C LEU A 172 -10.82 8.69 -1.16
N GLY A 173 -10.48 9.41 -2.23
CA GLY A 173 -9.39 10.37 -2.25
C GLY A 173 -9.59 11.58 -1.33
N THR A 174 -10.82 11.86 -0.86
CA THR A 174 -11.11 12.93 0.11
C THR A 174 -11.18 12.45 1.55
N ALA A 175 -11.21 11.15 1.81
CA ALA A 175 -11.05 10.60 3.16
C ALA A 175 -9.64 10.89 3.68
N ARG A 176 -9.54 11.35 4.92
CA ARG A 176 -8.24 11.71 5.52
C ARG A 176 -8.01 10.94 6.82
N PRO A 177 -6.73 10.67 7.17
CA PRO A 177 -6.40 10.13 8.48
C PRO A 177 -7.01 11.00 9.59
N GLY A 178 -7.76 10.37 10.51
CA GLY A 178 -8.49 11.06 11.57
C GLY A 178 -9.96 11.32 11.29
N ASP A 179 -10.46 11.09 10.07
CA ASP A 179 -11.89 11.00 9.81
C ASP A 179 -12.49 9.82 10.59
N THR A 180 -13.45 10.10 11.48
CA THR A 180 -14.04 9.07 12.35
C THR A 180 -15.32 8.44 11.77
N GLY A 181 -15.81 8.98 10.65
CA GLY A 181 -17.02 8.49 10.01
C GLY A 181 -16.70 7.71 8.74
N PHE A 182 -17.25 6.51 8.59
CA PHE A 182 -17.08 5.64 7.42
C PHE A 182 -17.94 6.06 6.20
N ARG A 183 -18.50 7.29 6.24
CA ARG A 183 -19.52 7.73 5.27
C ARG A 183 -19.03 7.79 3.83
N ARG A 184 -17.81 8.28 3.59
CA ARG A 184 -17.24 8.38 2.23
C ARG A 184 -16.95 7.01 1.65
N GLN A 185 -16.36 6.13 2.45
CA GLN A 185 -16.08 4.76 2.09
C GLN A 185 -17.37 3.98 1.80
N ALA A 186 -18.38 4.08 2.67
CA ALA A 186 -19.67 3.42 2.46
C ALA A 186 -20.37 3.90 1.19
N LEU A 187 -20.35 5.20 0.89
CA LEU A 187 -20.92 5.73 -0.34
C LEU A 187 -20.15 5.26 -1.57
N ALA A 188 -18.81 5.30 -1.53
CA ALA A 188 -17.97 4.81 -2.61
C ALA A 188 -18.21 3.32 -2.88
N ALA A 189 -18.27 2.49 -1.83
CA ALA A 189 -18.60 1.07 -1.92
C ALA A 189 -19.96 0.85 -2.57
N SER A 190 -21.01 1.55 -2.10
CA SER A 190 -22.38 1.41 -2.65
C SER A 190 -22.45 1.75 -4.14
N ILE A 191 -21.68 2.75 -4.60
CA ILE A 191 -21.58 3.10 -6.02
C ILE A 191 -20.82 2.00 -6.78
N ALA A 192 -19.67 1.56 -6.25
CA ALA A 192 -18.84 0.55 -6.88
C ALA A 192 -19.54 -0.81 -6.98
N GLU A 193 -20.30 -1.22 -5.96
CA GLU A 193 -21.08 -2.46 -5.95
C GLU A 193 -22.13 -2.48 -7.05
N LYS A 194 -22.84 -1.37 -7.30
CA LYS A 194 -23.81 -1.28 -8.42
C LYS A 194 -23.15 -1.52 -9.77
N VAL A 195 -21.96 -0.92 -9.98
CA VAL A 195 -21.21 -1.13 -11.21
C VAL A 195 -20.67 -2.56 -11.28
N TYR A 196 -20.21 -3.13 -10.18
CA TYR A 196 -19.73 -4.51 -10.11
C TYR A 196 -20.83 -5.52 -10.44
N GLN A 197 -22.05 -5.30 -9.96
CA GLN A 197 -23.21 -6.13 -10.30
C GLN A 197 -23.58 -6.05 -11.78
N ALA A 198 -23.49 -4.86 -12.40
CA ALA A 198 -23.78 -4.66 -13.82
C ALA A 198 -22.64 -5.16 -14.73
N ASN A 199 -21.39 -5.01 -14.31
CA ASN A 199 -20.21 -5.48 -15.03
C ASN A 199 -19.19 -6.10 -14.05
N PRO A 200 -19.27 -7.40 -13.76
CA PRO A 200 -18.34 -8.08 -12.85
C PRO A 200 -16.87 -8.10 -13.32
N LYS A 201 -16.60 -7.67 -14.56
CA LYS A 201 -15.24 -7.53 -15.11
C LYS A 201 -14.73 -6.09 -15.09
N HIS A 202 -15.48 -5.16 -14.49
CA HIS A 202 -15.04 -3.77 -14.38
C HIS A 202 -13.91 -3.64 -13.34
N PRO A 203 -12.68 -3.27 -13.74
CA PRO A 203 -11.54 -3.30 -12.82
C PRO A 203 -11.70 -2.33 -11.65
N ALA A 204 -12.15 -1.09 -11.91
CA ALA A 204 -12.35 -0.09 -10.87
C ALA A 204 -13.39 -0.52 -9.83
N ALA A 205 -14.43 -1.25 -10.24
CA ALA A 205 -15.50 -1.62 -9.33
C ALA A 205 -14.98 -2.56 -8.22
N ALA A 206 -14.32 -3.66 -8.58
CA ALA A 206 -13.70 -4.56 -7.59
C ALA A 206 -12.60 -3.85 -6.78
N HIS A 207 -11.77 -3.04 -7.44
CA HIS A 207 -10.69 -2.28 -6.82
C HIS A 207 -11.18 -1.32 -5.73
N PHE A 208 -12.20 -0.52 -6.05
CA PHE A 208 -12.68 0.51 -5.11
C PHE A 208 -13.55 -0.08 -3.99
N ILE A 209 -14.18 -1.24 -4.18
CA ILE A 209 -14.78 -2.02 -3.09
C ILE A 209 -13.69 -2.43 -2.08
N ILE A 210 -12.55 -2.93 -2.55
CA ILE A 210 -11.42 -3.29 -1.66
C ILE A 210 -10.96 -2.07 -0.87
N HIS A 211 -10.67 -0.95 -1.54
CA HIS A 211 -10.24 0.27 -0.86
C HIS A 211 -11.28 0.85 0.11
N SER A 212 -12.56 0.62 -0.18
CA SER A 212 -13.64 1.08 0.68
C SER A 212 -13.69 0.31 1.99
N PHE A 213 -13.34 -0.99 1.98
CA PHE A 213 -13.46 -1.91 3.12
C PHE A 213 -12.11 -2.35 3.69
N ASP A 214 -11.06 -1.57 3.46
CA ASP A 214 -9.70 -1.89 3.90
C ASP A 214 -9.46 -1.48 5.37
N ASP A 215 -10.21 -2.09 6.25
CA ASP A 215 -10.07 -2.01 7.70
C ASP A 215 -10.62 -3.28 8.37
N PRO A 216 -10.25 -3.60 9.63
CA PRO A 216 -10.65 -4.83 10.30
C PRO A 216 -12.17 -5.02 10.45
N ASP A 217 -12.93 -3.94 10.64
CA ASP A 217 -14.36 -4.00 10.91
C ASP A 217 -15.17 -4.27 9.63
N HIS A 218 -14.70 -3.78 8.47
CA HIS A 218 -15.43 -3.84 7.21
C HIS A 218 -14.85 -4.84 6.19
N ALA A 219 -13.63 -5.33 6.39
CA ALA A 219 -12.96 -6.25 5.47
C ALA A 219 -13.79 -7.47 5.04
N PRO A 220 -14.66 -8.07 5.89
CA PRO A 220 -15.53 -9.17 5.44
C PRO A 220 -16.42 -8.81 4.24
N LEU A 221 -16.82 -7.54 4.11
CA LEU A 221 -17.64 -7.04 3.00
C LEU A 221 -16.85 -6.97 1.69
N GLY A 222 -15.54 -6.78 1.77
CA GLY A 222 -14.62 -6.69 0.61
C GLY A 222 -14.14 -8.04 0.07
N LEU A 223 -14.37 -9.16 0.78
CA LEU A 223 -13.74 -10.44 0.47
C LEU A 223 -14.07 -10.97 -0.93
N SER A 224 -15.33 -10.84 -1.37
CA SER A 224 -15.75 -11.29 -2.70
C SER A 224 -15.03 -10.52 -3.83
N ALA A 225 -14.89 -9.20 -3.67
CA ALA A 225 -14.15 -8.37 -4.62
C ALA A 225 -12.65 -8.71 -4.61
N ALA A 226 -12.06 -8.95 -3.44
CA ALA A 226 -10.67 -9.38 -3.30
C ALA A 226 -10.40 -10.72 -4.00
N ASP A 227 -11.25 -11.73 -3.82
CA ASP A 227 -11.10 -13.04 -4.47
C ASP A 227 -11.27 -13.00 -6.00
N ALA A 228 -11.89 -11.93 -6.54
CA ALA A 228 -12.14 -11.76 -7.96
C ALA A 228 -11.12 -10.86 -8.67
N TYR A 229 -10.61 -9.81 -8.01
CA TYR A 229 -9.93 -8.71 -8.67
C TYR A 229 -8.66 -9.12 -9.43
N ALA A 230 -7.80 -9.96 -8.85
CA ALA A 230 -6.62 -10.50 -9.53
C ALA A 230 -6.95 -11.24 -10.83
N LYS A 231 -8.15 -11.83 -10.93
CA LYS A 231 -8.62 -12.53 -12.15
C LYS A 231 -9.23 -11.58 -13.17
N ILE A 232 -9.72 -10.42 -12.72
CA ILE A 232 -10.27 -9.38 -13.59
C ILE A 232 -9.13 -8.67 -14.34
N ALA A 233 -8.04 -8.36 -13.66
CA ALA A 233 -6.91 -7.61 -14.21
C ALA A 233 -5.55 -8.30 -13.96
N PRO A 234 -5.34 -9.52 -14.47
CA PRO A 234 -4.15 -10.32 -14.15
C PRO A 234 -2.84 -9.74 -14.68
N SER A 235 -2.90 -8.78 -15.59
CA SER A 235 -1.71 -8.09 -16.11
C SER A 235 -1.30 -6.87 -15.28
N ALA A 236 -2.11 -6.45 -14.29
CA ALA A 236 -1.82 -5.29 -13.46
C ALA A 236 -1.19 -5.72 -12.14
N ALA A 237 0.05 -5.32 -11.88
CA ALA A 237 0.76 -5.65 -10.64
C ALA A 237 -0.03 -5.19 -9.39
N HIS A 238 -0.61 -3.99 -9.45
CA HIS A 238 -1.44 -3.48 -8.37
C HIS A 238 -2.71 -4.32 -8.13
N ALA A 239 -3.37 -4.79 -9.20
CA ALA A 239 -4.55 -5.66 -9.08
C ALA A 239 -4.23 -7.02 -8.46
N LEU A 240 -3.01 -7.53 -8.66
CA LEU A 240 -2.52 -8.74 -8.01
C LEU A 240 -2.21 -8.52 -6.52
N HIS A 241 -1.77 -7.32 -6.13
CA HIS A 241 -1.49 -6.94 -4.75
C HIS A 241 -2.76 -6.67 -3.93
N MET A 242 -3.72 -5.96 -4.49
CA MET A 242 -4.89 -5.43 -3.78
C MET A 242 -5.71 -6.45 -2.97
N PRO A 243 -5.89 -7.71 -3.41
CA PRO A 243 -6.55 -8.72 -2.58
C PRO A 243 -5.90 -8.88 -1.20
N SER A 244 -4.58 -8.67 -1.10
CA SER A 244 -3.86 -8.81 0.16
C SER A 244 -4.29 -7.79 1.23
N HIS A 245 -4.82 -6.63 0.84
CA HIS A 245 -5.40 -5.66 1.76
C HIS A 245 -6.50 -6.30 2.62
N ILE A 246 -7.47 -6.93 1.97
CA ILE A 246 -8.55 -7.63 2.66
C ILE A 246 -8.03 -8.89 3.38
N TYR A 247 -7.14 -9.65 2.75
CA TYR A 247 -6.61 -10.87 3.37
C TYR A 247 -5.84 -10.61 4.66
N VAL A 248 -5.07 -9.51 4.73
CA VAL A 248 -4.35 -9.10 5.95
C VAL A 248 -5.34 -8.72 7.05
N GLN A 249 -6.38 -7.95 6.74
CA GLN A 249 -7.42 -7.57 7.70
C GLN A 249 -8.21 -8.78 8.25
N LEU A 250 -8.29 -9.87 7.48
CA LEU A 250 -8.96 -11.12 7.88
C LEU A 250 -7.99 -12.17 8.45
N GLY A 251 -6.69 -11.87 8.51
CA GLY A 251 -5.65 -12.82 8.92
C GLY A 251 -5.50 -14.03 7.99
N MET A 252 -5.83 -13.86 6.70
CA MET A 252 -5.70 -14.88 5.66
C MET A 252 -4.28 -14.87 5.08
N TRP A 253 -3.28 -15.07 5.94
CA TRP A 253 -1.86 -14.83 5.67
C TRP A 253 -1.33 -15.58 4.46
N GLN A 254 -1.74 -16.85 4.26
CA GLN A 254 -1.31 -17.64 3.10
C GLN A 254 -1.80 -17.03 1.78
N LYS A 255 -3.05 -16.51 1.75
CA LYS A 255 -3.56 -15.81 0.57
C LYS A 255 -2.83 -14.48 0.36
N ALA A 256 -2.52 -13.75 1.43
CA ALA A 256 -1.74 -12.52 1.36
C ALA A 256 -0.33 -12.78 0.78
N VAL A 257 0.34 -13.86 1.19
CA VAL A 257 1.62 -14.29 0.60
C VAL A 257 1.47 -14.56 -0.89
N ALA A 258 0.51 -15.37 -1.30
CA ALA A 258 0.31 -15.73 -2.71
C ALA A 258 0.06 -14.49 -3.58
N SER A 259 -0.85 -13.61 -3.14
CA SER A 259 -1.17 -12.33 -3.80
C SER A 259 0.08 -11.47 -4.01
N ASN A 260 0.91 -11.31 -2.98
CA ASN A 260 2.09 -10.45 -3.06
C ASN A 260 3.26 -11.08 -3.84
N VAL A 261 3.38 -12.41 -3.88
CA VAL A 261 4.35 -13.10 -4.76
C VAL A 261 4.05 -12.80 -6.23
N ASP A 262 2.80 -12.97 -6.63
CA ASP A 262 2.36 -12.69 -8.01
C ASP A 262 2.50 -11.22 -8.36
N ALA A 263 2.12 -10.33 -7.44
CA ALA A 263 2.23 -8.89 -7.62
C ALA A 263 3.67 -8.41 -7.76
N TYR A 264 4.58 -8.86 -6.91
CA TYR A 264 5.99 -8.48 -6.97
C TYR A 264 6.66 -8.94 -8.26
N LYS A 265 6.32 -10.16 -8.71
CA LYS A 265 6.77 -10.68 -10.01
C LYS A 265 6.28 -9.80 -11.15
N ALA A 266 4.98 -9.48 -11.19
CA ALA A 266 4.39 -8.65 -12.23
C ALA A 266 4.97 -7.22 -12.23
N ALA A 267 5.21 -6.63 -11.06
CA ALA A 267 5.86 -5.32 -10.93
C ALA A 267 7.30 -5.34 -11.47
N THR A 268 8.05 -6.40 -11.20
CA THR A 268 9.42 -6.57 -11.74
C THR A 268 9.41 -6.69 -13.26
N GLU A 269 8.48 -7.47 -13.82
CA GLU A 269 8.30 -7.62 -15.27
C GLU A 269 7.86 -6.30 -15.93
N LEU A 270 6.99 -5.54 -15.27
CA LEU A 270 6.56 -4.20 -15.71
C LEU A 270 7.75 -3.24 -15.77
N ASN A 271 8.53 -3.14 -14.68
CA ASN A 271 9.71 -2.28 -14.61
C ASN A 271 10.71 -2.58 -15.75
N ALA A 272 10.95 -3.86 -16.03
CA ALA A 272 11.82 -4.29 -17.12
C ALA A 272 11.24 -3.92 -18.50
N ARG A 273 9.94 -4.13 -18.73
CA ARG A 273 9.26 -3.81 -20.00
C ARG A 273 9.24 -2.30 -20.26
N MET A 274 8.96 -1.51 -19.22
CA MET A 274 8.91 -0.05 -19.29
C MET A 274 10.30 0.59 -19.25
N LYS A 275 11.36 -0.20 -19.03
CA LYS A 275 12.75 0.28 -18.85
C LYS A 275 12.84 1.37 -17.77
N LEU A 276 12.12 1.18 -16.67
CA LEU A 276 12.15 2.13 -15.57
C LEU A 276 13.53 2.16 -14.91
N ALA A 277 13.89 3.31 -14.34
CA ALA A 277 15.16 3.48 -13.65
C ALA A 277 15.30 2.51 -12.47
N GLU A 278 16.53 2.14 -12.12
CA GLU A 278 16.81 1.44 -10.87
C GLU A 278 16.22 2.19 -9.68
N GLY A 279 15.80 1.44 -8.66
CA GLY A 279 15.15 2.02 -7.48
C GLY A 279 13.62 2.14 -7.60
N ARG A 280 13.05 1.62 -8.67
CA ARG A 280 11.58 1.51 -8.87
C ARG A 280 11.05 0.12 -8.44
N GLU A 281 11.83 -0.63 -7.64
CA GLU A 281 11.38 -1.88 -7.03
C GLU A 281 10.14 -1.63 -6.18
N ASP A 282 9.19 -2.59 -6.22
CA ASP A 282 7.95 -2.51 -5.45
C ASP A 282 8.18 -2.89 -3.98
N PHE A 283 8.74 -1.95 -3.22
CA PHE A 283 8.97 -2.12 -1.78
C PHE A 283 7.68 -2.28 -0.98
N HIS A 284 6.56 -1.73 -1.47
CA HIS A 284 5.26 -1.87 -0.83
C HIS A 284 4.84 -3.34 -0.80
N THR A 285 4.72 -3.96 -1.96
CA THR A 285 4.40 -5.38 -2.10
C THR A 285 5.40 -6.27 -1.37
N LEU A 286 6.71 -5.95 -1.47
CA LEU A 286 7.77 -6.72 -0.81
C LEU A 286 7.67 -6.64 0.72
N SER A 287 7.31 -5.48 1.28
CA SER A 287 7.13 -5.30 2.73
C SER A 287 5.92 -6.07 3.25
N TRP A 288 4.83 -6.11 2.51
CA TRP A 288 3.64 -6.88 2.85
C TRP A 288 3.90 -8.39 2.78
N LEU A 289 4.68 -8.82 1.79
CA LEU A 289 5.12 -10.21 1.66
C LEU A 289 5.98 -10.64 2.85
N ALA A 290 6.94 -9.80 3.26
CA ALA A 290 7.77 -10.05 4.44
C ALA A 290 6.92 -10.13 5.72
N TYR A 291 5.96 -9.21 5.89
CA TYR A 291 5.05 -9.21 7.03
C TYR A 291 4.17 -10.47 7.08
N ALA A 292 3.51 -10.83 5.98
CA ALA A 292 2.66 -12.01 5.93
C ALA A 292 3.46 -13.31 6.20
N ASN A 293 4.69 -13.41 5.68
CA ASN A 293 5.59 -14.52 6.02
C ASN A 293 5.95 -14.54 7.50
N SER A 294 6.18 -13.38 8.14
CA SER A 294 6.43 -13.29 9.59
C SER A 294 5.22 -13.78 10.40
N MET A 295 4.00 -13.42 9.99
CA MET A 295 2.77 -13.90 10.65
C MET A 295 2.58 -15.42 10.53
N LEU A 296 3.08 -16.03 9.46
CA LEU A 296 3.12 -17.48 9.27
C LEU A 296 4.30 -18.17 9.99
N GLY A 297 5.16 -17.41 10.69
CA GLY A 297 6.39 -17.93 11.30
C GLY A 297 7.46 -18.35 10.28
N ARG A 298 7.34 -17.94 9.01
CA ARG A 298 8.29 -18.21 7.92
C ARG A 298 9.39 -17.15 7.90
N PHE A 299 10.14 -17.06 8.99
CA PHE A 299 11.13 -15.99 9.17
C PHE A 299 12.29 -16.03 8.17
N ASP A 300 12.66 -17.21 7.66
CA ASP A 300 13.69 -17.35 6.61
C ASP A 300 13.21 -16.72 5.29
N GLU A 301 11.94 -16.89 4.92
CA GLU A 301 11.34 -16.26 3.75
C GLU A 301 11.20 -14.75 3.95
N ALA A 302 10.75 -14.31 5.11
CA ALA A 302 10.69 -12.90 5.45
C ALA A 302 12.07 -12.25 5.38
N LYS A 303 13.12 -12.94 5.86
CA LYS A 303 14.51 -12.49 5.77
C LYS A 303 14.97 -12.35 4.33
N LYS A 304 14.65 -13.32 3.45
CA LYS A 304 14.97 -13.20 2.01
C LYS A 304 14.35 -11.95 1.38
N ASN A 305 13.11 -11.62 1.73
CA ASN A 305 12.47 -10.39 1.26
C ASN A 305 13.19 -9.13 1.76
N VAL A 306 13.65 -9.12 3.01
CA VAL A 306 14.45 -8.02 3.58
C VAL A 306 15.82 -7.92 2.89
N GLU A 307 16.47 -9.04 2.56
CA GLU A 307 17.73 -9.05 1.81
C GLU A 307 17.57 -8.54 0.36
N GLN A 308 16.42 -8.81 -0.28
CA GLN A 308 16.08 -8.20 -1.58
C GLN A 308 16.01 -6.67 -1.47
N ALA A 309 15.32 -6.16 -0.44
CA ALA A 309 15.25 -4.73 -0.18
C ALA A 309 16.64 -4.13 0.13
N LYS A 310 17.47 -4.87 0.88
CA LYS A 310 18.87 -4.47 1.15
C LYS A 310 19.68 -4.35 -0.13
N ALA A 311 19.61 -5.35 -0.99
CA ALA A 311 20.34 -5.35 -2.26
C ALA A 311 19.96 -4.16 -3.15
N ALA A 312 18.68 -3.77 -3.16
CA ALA A 312 18.22 -2.57 -3.86
C ALA A 312 18.74 -1.29 -3.20
N ALA A 313 18.74 -1.22 -1.86
CA ALA A 313 19.30 -0.08 -1.13
C ALA A 313 20.82 0.07 -1.36
N ASP A 314 21.56 -1.02 -1.38
CA ASP A 314 23.02 -1.02 -1.63
C ASP A 314 23.35 -0.53 -3.06
N ARG A 315 22.55 -0.93 -4.07
CA ARG A 315 22.71 -0.43 -5.45
C ARG A 315 22.34 1.05 -5.59
N ASN A 316 21.48 1.55 -4.73
CA ASN A 316 20.96 2.93 -4.77
C ASN A 316 21.34 3.72 -3.51
N ALA A 317 22.59 3.64 -3.08
CA ALA A 317 23.07 4.19 -1.81
C ALA A 317 22.77 5.69 -1.59
N GLY A 318 22.60 6.47 -2.68
CA GLY A 318 22.21 7.88 -2.65
C GLY A 318 20.72 8.13 -2.47
N ASN A 319 19.86 7.09 -2.53
CA ASN A 319 18.41 7.23 -2.43
C ASN A 319 17.92 6.95 -1.00
N ALA A 320 17.59 8.02 -0.28
CA ALA A 320 17.11 7.93 1.11
C ALA A 320 15.82 7.11 1.24
N GLY A 321 14.88 7.24 0.30
CA GLY A 321 13.60 6.53 0.34
C GLY A 321 13.77 5.01 0.24
N ILE A 322 14.65 4.53 -0.64
CA ILE A 322 14.96 3.10 -0.80
C ILE A 322 15.64 2.56 0.47
N ARG A 323 16.61 3.29 0.99
CA ARG A 323 17.28 2.95 2.25
C ARG A 323 16.28 2.86 3.41
N ASP A 324 15.40 3.86 3.55
CA ASP A 324 14.41 3.92 4.62
C ASP A 324 13.37 2.79 4.49
N GLY A 325 13.00 2.42 3.26
CA GLY A 325 12.18 1.25 2.98
C GLY A 325 12.83 -0.05 3.50
N TYR A 326 14.10 -0.28 3.16
CA TYR A 326 14.86 -1.43 3.69
C TYR A 326 14.93 -1.41 5.22
N LEU A 327 15.27 -0.27 5.83
CA LEU A 327 15.39 -0.17 7.29
C LEU A 327 14.07 -0.43 8.00
N GLY A 328 12.95 0.04 7.43
CA GLY A 328 11.61 -0.24 7.94
C GLY A 328 11.24 -1.73 7.88
N MET A 329 11.57 -2.40 6.77
CA MET A 329 11.33 -3.85 6.63
C MET A 329 12.20 -4.65 7.61
N ARG A 330 13.47 -4.29 7.78
CA ARG A 330 14.38 -4.94 8.75
C ARG A 330 13.88 -4.73 10.18
N ALA A 331 13.49 -3.51 10.54
CA ALA A 331 12.96 -3.18 11.86
C ALA A 331 11.74 -4.04 12.20
N ARG A 332 10.81 -4.18 11.25
CA ARG A 332 9.62 -5.01 11.41
C ARG A 332 9.96 -6.48 11.61
N LEU A 333 10.87 -7.03 10.81
CA LEU A 333 11.32 -8.41 10.95
C LEU A 333 11.91 -8.69 12.33
N ILE A 334 12.75 -7.80 12.86
CA ILE A 334 13.30 -7.89 14.23
C ILE A 334 12.17 -7.88 15.26
N SER A 335 11.24 -6.94 15.14
CA SER A 335 10.10 -6.81 16.06
C SER A 335 9.21 -8.06 16.05
N ASP A 336 8.84 -8.57 14.86
CA ASP A 336 7.91 -9.69 14.71
C ASP A 336 8.54 -11.05 15.05
N SER A 337 9.85 -11.22 14.82
CA SER A 337 10.59 -12.44 15.17
C SER A 337 11.02 -12.48 16.63
N GLY A 338 11.11 -11.33 17.30
CA GLY A 338 11.69 -11.22 18.65
C GLY A 338 13.19 -11.54 18.69
N GLN A 339 13.86 -11.58 17.53
CA GLN A 339 15.30 -11.83 17.46
C GLN A 339 16.08 -10.52 17.66
N TRP A 340 16.21 -10.15 18.93
CA TRP A 340 16.88 -8.91 19.32
C TRP A 340 18.38 -8.99 19.05
N GLU A 341 18.93 -7.99 18.37
CA GLU A 341 20.34 -7.91 18.03
C GLU A 341 20.93 -6.53 18.39
N LYS A 342 22.24 -6.45 18.52
CA LYS A 342 22.91 -5.17 18.76
C LYS A 342 22.90 -4.34 17.47
N LEU A 343 22.21 -3.20 17.50
CA LEU A 343 22.01 -2.31 16.37
C LEU A 343 22.71 -0.95 16.62
N SER A 344 23.03 -0.24 15.55
CA SER A 344 23.57 1.12 15.63
C SER A 344 22.49 2.17 15.40
N LEU A 345 22.50 3.23 16.21
CA LEU A 345 21.67 4.42 16.00
C LEU A 345 22.10 5.22 14.76
N THR A 346 23.34 5.04 14.30
CA THR A 346 23.84 5.79 13.14
C THR A 346 23.13 5.32 11.89
N VAL A 347 22.17 6.09 11.43
CA VAL A 347 21.62 5.97 10.07
C VAL A 347 22.62 6.66 9.15
N PRO A 348 23.15 5.99 8.10
CA PRO A 348 24.00 6.65 7.14
C PRO A 348 23.30 7.91 6.60
N ALA A 349 23.97 9.06 6.68
CA ALA A 349 23.40 10.32 6.20
C ALA A 349 23.02 10.18 4.72
N ALA A 350 21.82 10.62 4.35
CA ALA A 350 21.49 10.81 2.95
C ALA A 350 22.39 11.93 2.39
N PRO A 351 22.92 11.81 1.17
CA PRO A 351 23.62 12.94 0.57
C PRO A 351 22.69 14.15 0.50
N ALA A 352 23.19 15.31 0.89
CA ALA A 352 22.44 16.56 0.81
C ALA A 352 22.09 16.84 -0.66
N GLY A 353 20.80 16.99 -0.99
CA GLY A 353 20.36 17.47 -2.29
C GLY A 353 19.63 16.48 -3.20
N GLY A 354 19.16 15.36 -2.71
CA GLY A 354 18.22 14.51 -3.48
C GLY A 354 16.78 15.00 -3.31
N ASP A 355 16.09 15.28 -4.40
CA ASP A 355 14.65 15.49 -4.38
C ASP A 355 14.00 14.26 -3.72
N HIS A 356 13.36 14.49 -2.59
CA HIS A 356 12.59 13.47 -1.85
C HIS A 356 11.25 13.21 -2.58
N ALA A 357 11.34 12.72 -3.82
CA ALA A 357 10.17 12.17 -4.48
C ALA A 357 9.76 10.93 -3.66
N ALA A 358 8.72 11.08 -2.87
CA ALA A 358 8.03 9.94 -2.26
C ALA A 358 7.80 8.91 -3.36
N MET A 359 8.21 7.66 -3.14
CA MET A 359 8.00 6.59 -4.13
C MET A 359 6.52 6.54 -4.48
N PRO A 360 6.14 6.65 -5.76
CA PRO A 360 4.74 6.54 -6.16
C PRO A 360 4.21 5.17 -5.69
N GLY A 361 3.19 5.16 -4.86
CA GLY A 361 2.53 3.96 -4.40
C GLY A 361 2.66 3.62 -2.91
N MET A 362 3.26 4.47 -2.07
CA MET A 362 3.42 4.16 -0.64
C MET A 362 2.80 5.22 0.28
N PRO A 363 1.58 5.01 0.79
CA PRO A 363 1.13 5.72 1.98
C PRO A 363 1.92 5.20 3.20
N GLY A 364 2.60 6.12 3.92
CA GLY A 364 3.30 5.79 5.17
C GLY A 364 4.81 5.59 5.08
N MET A 365 5.41 5.54 3.88
CA MET A 365 6.87 5.60 3.71
C MET A 365 7.36 6.97 3.22
N GLY A 366 6.66 8.05 3.57
CA GLY A 366 7.17 9.41 3.41
C GLY A 366 8.45 9.58 4.23
N GLY A 367 9.43 10.28 3.67
CA GLY A 367 10.84 10.38 4.09
C GLY A 367 11.16 10.81 5.54
N GLY A 368 10.36 10.42 6.51
CA GLY A 368 10.61 10.59 7.95
C GLY A 368 10.25 9.36 8.78
N SER A 369 9.41 8.44 8.27
CA SER A 369 8.95 7.28 9.05
C SER A 369 10.02 6.19 9.18
N GLY A 370 10.83 5.94 8.14
CA GLY A 370 11.88 4.93 8.17
C GLY A 370 12.96 5.23 9.21
N SER A 371 13.37 6.48 9.32
CA SER A 371 14.34 6.92 10.34
C SER A 371 13.76 6.78 11.76
N ALA A 372 12.51 7.16 11.99
CA ALA A 372 11.86 7.01 13.29
C ALA A 372 11.64 5.54 13.65
N THR A 373 11.23 4.70 12.70
CA THR A 373 11.03 3.26 12.88
C THR A 373 12.36 2.57 13.17
N TRP A 374 13.45 2.97 12.48
CA TRP A 374 14.78 2.46 12.76
C TRP A 374 15.26 2.86 14.16
N THR A 375 15.16 4.14 14.51
CA THR A 375 15.53 4.64 15.85
C THR A 375 14.77 3.89 16.95
N TYR A 376 13.47 3.67 16.73
CA TYR A 376 12.62 2.91 17.65
C TYR A 376 13.12 1.47 17.84
N ILE A 377 13.36 0.72 16.75
CA ILE A 377 13.79 -0.69 16.87
C ILE A 377 15.19 -0.84 17.46
N VAL A 378 16.09 0.11 17.20
CA VAL A 378 17.40 0.17 17.86
C VAL A 378 17.23 0.31 19.37
N GLY A 379 16.39 1.24 19.81
CA GLY A 379 16.11 1.44 21.22
C GLY A 379 15.45 0.23 21.89
N VAL A 380 14.45 -0.37 21.22
CA VAL A 380 13.77 -1.59 21.72
C VAL A 380 14.75 -2.75 21.84
N SER A 381 15.56 -3.00 20.81
CA SER A 381 16.57 -4.07 20.82
C SER A 381 17.61 -3.85 21.93
N ALA A 382 18.05 -2.61 22.11
CA ALA A 382 18.98 -2.22 23.17
C ALA A 382 18.37 -2.44 24.57
N ALA A 383 17.12 -2.00 24.80
CA ALA A 383 16.41 -2.22 26.07
C ALA A 383 16.21 -3.71 26.39
N ARG A 384 15.86 -4.52 25.36
CA ARG A 384 15.68 -5.98 25.49
C ARG A 384 16.99 -6.74 25.71
N THR A 385 18.14 -6.21 25.26
CA THR A 385 19.47 -6.82 25.43
C THR A 385 20.28 -6.22 26.59
N GLY A 386 19.72 -5.25 27.33
CA GLY A 386 20.35 -4.65 28.52
C GLY A 386 21.29 -3.47 28.21
N ASP A 387 21.39 -2.99 26.98
CA ASP A 387 22.17 -1.79 26.61
C ASP A 387 21.34 -0.52 26.84
N LEU A 388 21.20 -0.16 28.13
CA LEU A 388 20.40 1.00 28.53
C LEU A 388 20.92 2.33 27.95
N ALA A 389 22.24 2.48 27.77
CA ALA A 389 22.79 3.71 27.22
C ALA A 389 22.31 3.96 25.78
N THR A 390 22.35 2.93 24.93
CA THR A 390 21.82 3.01 23.56
C THR A 390 20.30 3.21 23.55
N ALA A 391 19.57 2.54 24.46
CA ALA A 391 18.12 2.69 24.56
C ALA A 391 17.70 4.12 24.93
N GLU A 392 18.37 4.75 25.90
CA GLU A 392 18.12 6.14 26.32
C GLU A 392 18.49 7.16 25.22
N ALA A 393 19.60 6.92 24.51
CA ALA A 393 19.95 7.74 23.36
C ALA A 393 18.89 7.67 22.25
N ALA A 394 18.32 6.48 22.00
CA ALA A 394 17.22 6.29 21.06
C ALA A 394 15.94 6.99 21.53
N GLU A 395 15.60 6.92 22.82
CA GLU A 395 14.44 7.64 23.41
C GLU A 395 14.60 9.15 23.20
N SER A 396 15.79 9.70 23.45
CA SER A 396 16.08 11.12 23.25
C SER A 396 15.91 11.52 21.77
N ALA A 397 16.42 10.70 20.84
CA ALA A 397 16.25 10.94 19.41
C ALA A 397 14.78 10.90 18.96
N LEU A 398 13.98 9.94 19.45
CA LEU A 398 12.54 9.87 19.17
C LEU A 398 11.80 11.11 19.68
N LYS A 399 12.12 11.61 20.88
CA LYS A 399 11.56 12.89 21.41
C LYS A 399 11.84 14.06 20.47
N GLY A 400 13.06 14.12 19.91
CA GLY A 400 13.40 15.12 18.90
C GLY A 400 12.55 15.01 17.64
N LEU A 401 12.34 13.80 17.13
CA LEU A 401 11.50 13.54 15.95
C LEU A 401 10.02 13.86 16.22
N THR A 402 9.51 13.54 17.41
CA THR A 402 8.15 13.88 17.83
C THR A 402 7.96 15.42 17.86
N ALA A 403 8.93 16.15 18.43
CA ALA A 403 8.88 17.60 18.51
C ALA A 403 8.96 18.27 17.13
N ALA A 404 9.70 17.68 16.19
CA ALA A 404 9.86 18.18 14.83
C ALA A 404 8.72 17.77 13.86
N ALA A 405 7.74 16.97 14.31
CA ALA A 405 6.65 16.50 13.47
C ALA A 405 5.83 17.68 12.89
N GLN A 406 5.47 17.56 11.61
CA GLN A 406 4.67 18.56 10.91
C GLN A 406 3.32 18.79 11.62
N GLY A 407 2.98 20.04 11.90
CA GLY A 407 1.79 20.40 12.68
C GLY A 407 1.97 20.29 14.19
N GLY A 408 3.21 20.02 14.66
CA GLY A 408 3.58 19.92 16.07
C GLY A 408 3.22 18.56 16.72
N PRO A 409 3.65 18.34 17.98
CA PRO A 409 3.57 17.04 18.66
C PRO A 409 2.14 16.57 18.96
N THR A 410 1.14 17.44 18.85
CA THR A 410 -0.30 17.10 19.04
C THR A 410 -1.03 16.82 17.74
N SER A 411 -0.37 16.98 16.59
CA SER A 411 -0.97 16.67 15.29
C SER A 411 -1.27 15.19 15.12
N TYR A 412 -2.22 14.86 14.24
CA TYR A 412 -2.52 13.46 13.93
C TYR A 412 -1.28 12.71 13.41
N GLY A 413 -0.48 13.36 12.56
CA GLY A 413 0.76 12.79 12.02
C GLY A 413 1.87 12.53 13.05
N ALA A 414 1.84 13.23 14.19
CA ALA A 414 2.79 12.99 15.28
C ALA A 414 2.42 11.78 16.16
N LYS A 415 1.17 11.32 16.13
CA LYS A 415 0.70 10.24 17.03
C LYS A 415 1.54 8.97 16.98
N PRO A 416 1.93 8.44 15.80
CA PRO A 416 2.81 7.26 15.74
C PRO A 416 4.16 7.49 16.40
N HIS A 417 4.71 8.70 16.35
CA HIS A 417 5.98 9.04 17.02
C HIS A 417 5.81 9.07 18.55
N VAL A 418 4.72 9.68 19.03
CA VAL A 418 4.37 9.70 20.47
C VAL A 418 4.18 8.28 21.02
N ILE A 419 3.55 7.39 20.26
CA ILE A 419 3.36 6.00 20.66
C ILE A 419 4.72 5.31 20.79
N ARG A 420 5.58 5.36 19.76
CA ARG A 420 6.93 4.76 19.80
C ARG A 420 7.79 5.28 20.96
N GLU A 421 7.71 6.59 21.24
CA GLU A 421 8.41 7.22 22.36
C GLU A 421 7.96 6.62 23.71
N LYS A 422 6.64 6.49 23.91
CA LYS A 422 6.08 5.92 25.13
C LYS A 422 6.39 4.43 25.28
N GLU A 423 6.31 3.66 24.20
CA GLU A 423 6.65 2.23 24.18
C GLU A 423 8.13 2.00 24.54
N LEU A 424 9.04 2.76 23.93
CA LEU A 424 10.46 2.67 24.25
C LEU A 424 10.73 3.12 25.70
N GLY A 425 10.09 4.22 26.12
CA GLY A 425 10.14 4.67 27.50
C GLY A 425 9.67 3.61 28.50
N ALA A 426 8.60 2.88 28.20
CA ALA A 426 8.11 1.78 29.01
C ALA A 426 9.14 0.66 29.14
N LEU A 427 9.75 0.24 28.02
CA LEU A 427 10.79 -0.80 28.01
C LEU A 427 12.03 -0.42 28.80
N ILE A 428 12.47 0.84 28.72
CA ILE A 428 13.62 1.35 29.49
C ILE A 428 13.30 1.30 30.99
N ARG A 429 12.11 1.77 31.44
CA ARG A 429 11.69 1.72 32.86
C ARG A 429 11.56 0.28 33.33
N TRP A 430 11.03 -0.60 32.48
CA TRP A 430 10.97 -2.03 32.78
C TRP A 430 12.35 -2.63 33.03
N ALA A 431 13.29 -2.37 32.14
CA ALA A 431 14.68 -2.84 32.29
C ALA A 431 15.39 -2.27 33.53
N LYS A 432 14.99 -1.07 34.00
CA LYS A 432 15.46 -0.46 35.25
C LYS A 432 14.75 -0.96 36.51
N GLY A 433 13.77 -1.88 36.39
CA GLY A 433 12.97 -2.38 37.51
C GLY A 433 11.83 -1.46 37.97
N GLN A 434 11.60 -0.35 37.27
CA GLN A 434 10.53 0.64 37.55
C GLN A 434 9.21 0.17 36.94
N LYS A 435 8.67 -0.95 37.41
CA LYS A 435 7.58 -1.68 36.76
C LYS A 435 6.28 -0.88 36.67
N ASP A 436 5.90 -0.14 37.72
CA ASP A 436 4.66 0.63 37.72
C ASP A 436 4.70 1.79 36.71
N GLU A 437 5.82 2.50 36.61
CA GLU A 437 6.03 3.55 35.62
C GLU A 437 6.02 2.96 34.20
N ALA A 438 6.64 1.79 34.02
CA ALA A 438 6.66 1.11 32.73
C ALA A 438 5.26 0.72 32.27
N LEU A 439 4.44 0.14 33.16
CA LEU A 439 3.06 -0.23 32.87
C LEU A 439 2.18 0.98 32.58
N GLN A 440 2.40 2.11 33.29
CA GLN A 440 1.67 3.33 33.01
C GLN A 440 2.01 3.90 31.63
N LEU A 441 3.31 3.96 31.25
CA LEU A 441 3.74 4.42 29.93
C LEU A 441 3.22 3.51 28.81
N ALA A 442 3.25 2.19 28.99
CA ALA A 442 2.72 1.24 28.02
C ALA A 442 1.20 1.40 27.86
N LYS A 443 0.48 1.62 28.96
CA LYS A 443 -0.96 1.94 28.91
C LYS A 443 -1.22 3.23 28.18
N ASP A 444 -0.44 4.28 28.43
CA ASP A 444 -0.58 5.57 27.75
C ASP A 444 -0.29 5.45 26.25
N ALA A 445 0.64 4.57 25.82
CA ALA A 445 0.87 4.26 24.42
C ALA A 445 -0.33 3.56 23.80
N ALA A 446 -0.90 2.55 24.48
CA ALA A 446 -2.08 1.82 24.04
C ALA A 446 -3.34 2.73 23.96
N ASP A 447 -3.54 3.63 24.91
CA ASP A 447 -4.62 4.61 24.86
C ASP A 447 -4.43 5.63 23.73
N ALA A 448 -3.20 6.00 23.41
CA ALA A 448 -2.90 6.83 22.23
C ALA A 448 -3.19 6.08 20.92
N GLU A 449 -2.87 4.78 20.83
CA GLU A 449 -3.15 3.95 19.66
C GLU A 449 -4.65 3.86 19.34
N LYS A 450 -5.54 3.84 20.33
CA LYS A 450 -7.00 3.90 20.14
C LYS A 450 -7.46 5.13 19.34
N THR A 451 -6.69 6.21 19.40
CA THR A 451 -7.02 7.46 18.68
C THR A 451 -6.57 7.47 17.21
N LEU A 452 -5.85 6.43 16.78
CA LEU A 452 -5.49 6.20 15.39
C LEU A 452 -6.59 5.39 14.70
N ALA A 453 -6.76 5.60 13.41
CA ALA A 453 -7.50 4.66 12.57
C ALA A 453 -6.85 3.26 12.68
N ALA A 454 -7.63 2.21 12.50
CA ALA A 454 -7.06 0.88 12.34
C ALA A 454 -6.11 0.85 11.13
N PRO A 455 -5.03 0.05 11.17
CA PRO A 455 -4.10 0.01 10.06
C PRO A 455 -4.75 -0.63 8.83
N SER A 456 -4.54 -0.04 7.65
CA SER A 456 -4.96 -0.61 6.36
C SER A 456 -3.95 -1.61 5.80
N GLY A 457 -3.20 -2.29 6.66
CA GLY A 457 -2.13 -3.23 6.30
C GLY A 457 -1.27 -3.60 7.51
N PRO A 458 0.03 -3.84 7.30
CA PRO A 458 0.95 -4.06 8.41
C PRO A 458 0.88 -2.93 9.45
N PRO A 459 0.86 -3.22 10.77
CA PRO A 459 0.63 -2.21 11.80
C PRO A 459 1.70 -1.12 11.80
N GLU A 460 1.25 0.11 12.12
CA GLU A 460 2.12 1.27 12.32
C GLU A 460 1.62 2.04 13.56
N PRO A 461 2.42 2.12 14.65
CA PRO A 461 3.79 1.61 14.80
C PRO A 461 3.95 0.10 14.58
N ILE A 462 5.17 -0.33 14.21
CA ILE A 462 5.47 -1.73 13.83
C ILE A 462 5.17 -2.75 14.94
N LYS A 463 5.21 -2.32 16.19
CA LYS A 463 4.74 -3.04 17.38
C LYS A 463 3.40 -2.43 17.78
N PRO A 464 2.29 -3.16 17.77
CA PRO A 464 1.04 -2.66 18.32
C PRO A 464 1.18 -2.35 19.82
N ALA A 465 0.74 -1.16 20.24
CA ALA A 465 0.96 -0.72 21.62
C ALA A 465 0.18 -1.59 22.63
N PHE A 466 -1.01 -2.08 22.24
CA PHE A 466 -1.74 -3.04 23.06
C PHE A 466 -1.01 -4.39 23.19
N GLU A 467 -0.28 -4.83 22.14
CA GLU A 467 0.53 -6.05 22.20
C GLU A 467 1.66 -5.89 23.22
N LEU A 468 2.42 -4.77 23.16
CA LEU A 468 3.48 -4.49 24.13
C LEU A 468 2.93 -4.35 25.55
N TYR A 469 1.82 -3.64 25.74
CA TYR A 469 1.18 -3.50 27.05
C TYR A 469 0.77 -4.86 27.63
N GLY A 470 0.18 -5.73 26.79
CA GLY A 470 -0.17 -7.10 27.18
C GLY A 470 1.06 -7.94 27.57
N GLU A 471 2.18 -7.82 26.85
CA GLU A 471 3.44 -8.49 27.20
C GLU A 471 3.93 -8.06 28.59
N LEU A 472 4.01 -6.76 28.86
CA LEU A 472 4.48 -6.24 30.14
C LEU A 472 3.54 -6.61 31.31
N LEU A 473 2.22 -6.59 31.08
CA LEU A 473 1.24 -7.05 32.06
C LEU A 473 1.42 -8.54 32.38
N LEU A 474 1.65 -9.37 31.38
CA LEU A 474 1.88 -10.81 31.57
C LEU A 474 3.18 -11.06 32.36
N GLU A 475 4.26 -10.37 32.02
CA GLU A 475 5.54 -10.41 32.74
C GLU A 475 5.41 -9.91 34.18
N ALA A 476 4.45 -9.00 34.47
CA ALA A 476 4.11 -8.53 35.82
C ALA A 476 3.20 -9.49 36.61
N GLY A 477 2.76 -10.61 36.04
CA GLY A 477 1.81 -11.53 36.63
C GLY A 477 0.34 -11.08 36.61
N ARG A 478 0.02 -10.00 35.86
CA ARG A 478 -1.34 -9.43 35.72
C ARG A 478 -2.08 -10.08 34.54
N ALA A 479 -2.21 -11.42 34.60
CA ALA A 479 -2.64 -12.25 33.47
C ALA A 479 -4.02 -11.86 32.91
N LYS A 480 -5.01 -11.56 33.75
CA LYS A 480 -6.35 -11.16 33.29
C LYS A 480 -6.35 -9.83 32.51
N GLU A 481 -5.54 -8.87 32.93
CA GLU A 481 -5.42 -7.59 32.25
C GLU A 481 -4.61 -7.74 30.96
N ALA A 482 -3.61 -8.64 30.95
CA ALA A 482 -2.88 -9.00 29.75
C ALA A 482 -3.81 -9.59 28.67
N MET A 483 -4.75 -10.48 29.04
CA MET A 483 -5.76 -10.98 28.11
C MET A 483 -6.52 -9.84 27.44
N GLN A 484 -7.05 -8.90 28.23
CA GLN A 484 -7.79 -7.75 27.70
C GLN A 484 -6.96 -6.90 26.73
N ALA A 485 -5.68 -6.69 27.05
CA ALA A 485 -4.77 -5.93 26.17
C ALA A 485 -4.53 -6.66 24.83
N PHE A 486 -4.28 -7.98 24.85
CA PHE A 486 -4.12 -8.76 23.62
C PHE A 486 -5.41 -8.85 22.81
N GLU A 487 -6.58 -8.94 23.45
CA GLU A 487 -7.88 -8.88 22.76
C GLU A 487 -8.04 -7.54 22.04
N GLN A 488 -7.70 -6.41 22.68
CA GLN A 488 -7.73 -5.10 22.03
C GLN A 488 -6.73 -5.01 20.85
N SER A 489 -5.55 -5.61 20.97
CA SER A 489 -4.60 -5.71 19.87
C SER A 489 -5.20 -6.49 18.68
N LEU A 490 -5.85 -7.62 18.95
CA LEU A 490 -6.45 -8.48 17.91
C LEU A 490 -7.69 -7.85 17.24
N LEU A 491 -8.41 -6.92 17.89
CA LEU A 491 -9.45 -6.13 17.24
C LEU A 491 -8.89 -5.21 16.16
N ARG A 492 -7.69 -4.67 16.37
CA ARG A 492 -7.03 -3.75 15.43
C ARG A 492 -6.18 -4.46 14.38
N THR A 493 -5.60 -5.60 14.75
CA THR A 493 -4.72 -6.42 13.91
C THR A 493 -5.14 -7.88 14.01
N PRO A 494 -6.23 -8.27 13.31
CA PRO A 494 -6.81 -9.59 13.44
C PRO A 494 -5.81 -10.71 13.12
N LYS A 495 -5.84 -11.75 13.94
CA LYS A 495 -4.99 -12.96 13.79
C LYS A 495 -3.48 -12.68 13.70
N ARG A 496 -3.03 -11.58 14.26
CA ARG A 496 -1.60 -11.31 14.41
C ARG A 496 -0.99 -12.35 15.36
N THR A 497 -0.04 -13.15 14.83
CA THR A 497 0.54 -14.30 15.54
C THR A 497 1.14 -13.97 16.92
N PRO A 498 1.94 -12.88 17.11
CA PRO A 498 2.43 -12.51 18.43
C PRO A 498 1.32 -12.21 19.44
N SER A 499 0.27 -11.49 19.02
CA SER A 499 -0.87 -11.15 19.89
C SER A 499 -1.72 -12.38 20.24
N MET A 500 -1.93 -13.30 19.28
CA MET A 500 -2.63 -14.58 19.55
C MET A 500 -1.86 -15.44 20.55
N LEU A 501 -0.55 -15.56 20.36
CA LEU A 501 0.32 -16.30 21.30
C LEU A 501 0.33 -15.65 22.68
N GLY A 502 0.38 -14.31 22.74
CA GLY A 502 0.29 -13.53 23.97
C GLY A 502 -1.03 -13.77 24.70
N LEU A 503 -2.16 -13.76 23.98
CA LEU A 503 -3.48 -14.05 24.55
C LEU A 503 -3.55 -15.50 25.08
N ALA A 504 -3.03 -16.46 24.31
CA ALA A 504 -3.01 -17.87 24.75
C ALA A 504 -2.22 -18.05 26.06
N ARG A 505 -1.05 -17.43 26.18
CA ARG A 505 -0.21 -17.45 27.39
C ARG A 505 -0.90 -16.76 28.56
N ALA A 506 -1.50 -15.60 28.32
CA ALA A 506 -2.20 -14.84 29.36
C ALA A 506 -3.43 -15.60 29.88
N ALA A 507 -4.21 -16.21 28.99
CA ALA A 507 -5.35 -17.03 29.34
C ALA A 507 -4.93 -18.27 30.15
N ALA A 508 -3.87 -18.98 29.75
CA ALA A 508 -3.32 -20.10 30.52
C ALA A 508 -2.86 -19.67 31.92
N ALA A 509 -2.18 -18.53 32.03
CA ALA A 509 -1.74 -17.98 33.31
C ALA A 509 -2.90 -17.50 34.22
N ALA A 510 -4.01 -17.05 33.61
CA ALA A 510 -5.23 -16.64 34.29
C ALA A 510 -6.13 -17.84 34.71
N GLY A 511 -5.80 -19.05 34.26
CA GLY A 511 -6.62 -20.26 34.48
C GLY A 511 -7.76 -20.44 33.47
N ASP A 512 -7.88 -19.58 32.47
CA ASP A 512 -8.86 -19.71 31.36
C ASP A 512 -8.34 -20.68 30.29
N GLN A 513 -8.52 -21.98 30.59
CA GLN A 513 -8.08 -23.05 29.68
C GLN A 513 -8.85 -23.08 28.36
N THR A 514 -10.09 -22.59 28.34
CA THR A 514 -10.93 -22.55 27.16
C THR A 514 -10.35 -21.58 26.12
N THR A 515 -10.11 -20.34 26.53
CA THR A 515 -9.50 -19.32 25.67
C THR A 515 -8.08 -19.71 25.27
N ALA A 516 -7.26 -20.20 26.20
CA ALA A 516 -5.90 -20.65 25.92
C ALA A 516 -5.89 -21.73 24.82
N ARG A 517 -6.71 -22.77 24.98
CA ARG A 517 -6.82 -23.86 24.01
C ARG A 517 -7.30 -23.37 22.64
N ALA A 518 -8.32 -22.51 22.60
CA ALA A 518 -8.84 -21.97 21.35
C ALA A 518 -7.76 -21.21 20.57
N GLN A 519 -6.99 -20.33 21.23
CA GLN A 519 -5.92 -19.57 20.59
C GLN A 519 -4.77 -20.47 20.12
N TYR A 520 -4.34 -21.45 20.91
CA TYR A 520 -3.33 -22.42 20.47
C TYR A 520 -3.80 -23.29 19.31
N GLN A 521 -5.08 -23.70 19.28
CA GLN A 521 -5.65 -24.43 18.14
C GLN A 521 -5.67 -23.57 16.88
N GLU A 522 -6.10 -22.33 16.98
CA GLU A 522 -6.14 -21.42 15.83
C GLU A 522 -4.73 -21.20 15.24
N LEU A 523 -3.71 -21.00 16.09
CA LEU A 523 -2.31 -20.93 15.65
C LEU A 523 -1.90 -22.19 14.89
N THR A 524 -2.14 -23.39 15.45
CA THR A 524 -1.69 -24.65 14.85
C THR A 524 -2.44 -25.06 13.58
N THR A 525 -3.65 -24.53 13.38
CA THR A 525 -4.50 -24.80 12.19
C THR A 525 -4.41 -23.72 11.13
N MET A 526 -3.63 -22.66 11.37
CA MET A 526 -3.46 -21.54 10.45
C MET A 526 -2.87 -22.03 9.12
N PRO A 527 -3.57 -21.84 7.97
CA PRO A 527 -3.11 -22.31 6.68
C PRO A 527 -1.75 -21.73 6.33
N GLY A 528 -0.80 -22.62 5.99
CA GLY A 528 0.54 -22.23 5.57
C GLY A 528 1.50 -21.82 6.69
N ALA A 529 1.10 -21.90 7.96
CA ALA A 529 2.01 -21.65 9.08
C ALA A 529 3.20 -22.62 9.07
N ALA A 530 4.39 -22.11 9.44
CA ALA A 530 5.60 -22.92 9.55
C ALA A 530 5.57 -23.78 10.82
N PRO A 531 5.50 -25.12 10.72
CA PRO A 531 5.40 -25.99 11.91
C PRO A 531 6.61 -25.89 12.84
N ALA A 532 7.78 -25.54 12.29
CA ALA A 532 9.03 -25.39 13.01
C ALA A 532 9.18 -24.03 13.69
N SER A 533 8.26 -23.08 13.50
CA SER A 533 8.35 -21.77 14.15
C SER A 533 8.15 -21.90 15.67
N PRO A 534 8.82 -21.05 16.47
CA PRO A 534 8.70 -21.11 17.94
C PRO A 534 7.24 -21.05 18.44
N ALA A 535 6.42 -20.16 17.84
CA ALA A 535 5.02 -20.01 18.20
C ALA A 535 4.20 -21.29 17.94
N MET A 536 4.43 -21.96 16.79
CA MET A 536 3.74 -23.21 16.44
C MET A 536 4.18 -24.37 17.35
N GLN A 537 5.48 -24.46 17.62
CA GLN A 537 6.01 -25.49 18.53
C GLN A 537 5.47 -25.35 19.95
N GLU A 538 5.40 -24.12 20.46
CA GLU A 538 4.80 -23.83 21.77
C GLU A 538 3.32 -24.20 21.80
N ALA A 539 2.56 -23.77 20.79
CA ALA A 539 1.13 -24.08 20.70
C ALA A 539 0.88 -25.59 20.64
N GLN A 540 1.65 -26.33 19.84
CA GLN A 540 1.56 -27.81 19.75
C GLN A 540 1.90 -28.49 21.07
N LYS A 541 2.92 -27.99 21.79
CA LYS A 541 3.31 -28.51 23.10
C LYS A 541 2.20 -28.27 24.14
N ALA A 542 1.65 -27.06 24.18
CA ALA A 542 0.57 -26.70 25.12
C ALA A 542 -0.67 -27.59 24.90
N LEU A 543 -1.08 -27.80 23.64
CA LEU A 543 -2.24 -28.65 23.31
C LEU A 543 -2.05 -30.11 23.69
N LYS A 544 -0.82 -30.66 23.62
CA LYS A 544 -0.52 -32.03 24.04
C LYS A 544 -0.62 -32.20 25.56
N THR A 545 -0.19 -31.18 26.31
CA THR A 545 -0.22 -31.20 27.76
C THR A 545 -1.66 -31.12 28.31
N THR A 546 -2.52 -30.38 27.62
CA THR A 546 -3.94 -30.20 28.02
C THR A 546 -4.84 -31.39 27.68
N ASN A 547 -4.41 -32.32 26.80
CA ASN A 547 -5.16 -33.56 26.49
C ASN A 547 -4.94 -34.69 27.48
N ASN A 548 -4.10 -34.50 28.52
CA ASN A 548 -3.80 -35.50 29.53
C ASN A 548 -4.60 -35.29 30.85
N PHE A 549 -5.63 -34.44 30.80
CA PHE A 549 -6.63 -34.26 31.88
C PHE A 549 -8.02 -34.42 31.24
#